data_d564bfe725de96b61c64f11426c38071
#
_entry.id   d564bfe725de96b61c64f11426c38071
#
_cell.length_a   1.000
_cell.length_b   1.000
_cell.length_c   1.000
_cell.angle_alpha   90.00
_cell.angle_beta   90.00
_cell.angle_gamma   90.00
#
_symmetry.space_group_name_H-M   'P 1'
#
loop_
_entity.id
_entity.type
_entity.pdbx_description
1 polymer ?
#
loop_
_entity_poly.entity_id
_entity_poly.type
_entity_poly.pdbx_seq_one_letter_code
_entity_poly.pdbx_strand_id
1 'polypeptide(L)'
;MSENFDSALTYTSYLAVDELLKLQRPLSTGPEHDEMLFIIIHQTYELWFKQLIHEFTEAQRAMESGDSHYSLAILGRIRTILKVCVTQIDILETMTPLQFNAFRSYLSSSSGFQSAQFRMVEALLGRRDSKMAGHLPPDIQEQIKVITSRNSVWDSAVAYINKRGHAIPTEVLNRDKSTAYSANAAVQEVLLEVHRKDPESAMVCERLVDIDEGLQEWRYRHVKMVERTIGHKMGTGGSSGVGYLSSTLFNPTFPDLWEIRSSF
;
A
#
# COMPACT_ATOMS: atom_id res chain seq x y z
N MET A 1 41.89 19.36 -27.10
CA MET A 1 40.46 19.54 -26.93
C MET A 1 40.09 18.80 -25.65
N SER A 2 39.96 19.53 -24.55
CA SER A 2 39.49 18.99 -23.27
C SER A 2 37.96 18.89 -23.36
N GLU A 3 37.44 17.69 -23.53
CA GLU A 3 36.01 17.46 -23.36
C GLU A 3 35.64 17.85 -21.95
N ASN A 4 34.72 18.80 -21.82
CA ASN A 4 34.13 19.19 -20.55
C ASN A 4 33.30 18.02 -19.99
N PHE A 5 33.90 17.23 -19.14
CA PHE A 5 33.23 16.19 -18.34
C PHE A 5 32.35 16.79 -17.20
N ASP A 6 32.30 18.11 -17.08
CA ASP A 6 31.59 18.82 -16.00
C ASP A 6 30.06 18.83 -16.10
N SER A 7 29.48 18.25 -17.17
CA SER A 7 28.03 18.12 -17.36
C SER A 7 27.54 16.69 -17.47
N ALA A 8 28.40 15.70 -17.25
CA ALA A 8 28.00 14.29 -17.33
C ALA A 8 27.16 13.89 -16.09
N LEU A 9 25.99 13.32 -16.34
CA LEU A 9 25.12 12.78 -15.31
C LEU A 9 25.83 11.65 -14.57
N THR A 10 26.01 11.78 -13.26
CA THR A 10 26.63 10.78 -12.39
C THR A 10 25.58 10.03 -11.58
N TYR A 11 25.92 8.90 -10.98
CA TYR A 11 25.06 8.15 -10.06
C TYR A 11 24.53 9.06 -8.93
N THR A 12 25.41 9.82 -8.30
CA THR A 12 25.07 10.69 -7.19
C THR A 12 24.13 11.82 -7.62
N SER A 13 24.43 12.48 -8.75
CA SER A 13 23.60 13.60 -9.24
C SER A 13 22.25 13.13 -9.77
N TYR A 14 22.20 11.97 -10.47
CA TYR A 14 20.95 11.41 -10.96
C TYR A 14 19.98 11.02 -9.84
N LEU A 15 20.50 10.42 -8.78
CA LEU A 15 19.71 9.95 -7.64
C LEU A 15 19.55 10.99 -6.53
N ALA A 16 20.13 12.19 -6.67
CA ALA A 16 20.16 13.23 -5.63
C ALA A 16 20.62 12.66 -4.27
N VAL A 17 21.71 11.85 -4.28
CA VAL A 17 22.13 11.08 -3.10
C VAL A 17 22.58 12.02 -1.97
N ASP A 18 23.30 13.09 -2.31
CA ASP A 18 23.80 14.04 -1.31
C ASP A 18 22.67 14.80 -0.60
N GLU A 19 21.58 15.09 -1.30
CA GLU A 19 20.37 15.70 -0.75
C GLU A 19 19.62 14.69 0.09
N LEU A 20 19.41 13.48 -0.43
CA LEU A 20 18.70 12.41 0.26
C LEU A 20 19.35 12.07 1.61
N LEU A 21 20.67 11.95 1.65
CA LEU A 21 21.43 11.62 2.87
C LEU A 21 21.53 12.77 3.89
N LYS A 22 21.01 13.96 3.58
CA LYS A 22 20.88 15.09 4.51
C LYS A 22 19.49 15.23 5.14
N LEU A 23 18.53 14.38 4.76
CA LEU A 23 17.15 14.45 5.23
C LEU A 23 16.93 13.75 6.57
N GLN A 24 17.89 13.00 7.08
CA GLN A 24 17.83 12.34 8.38
C GLN A 24 18.26 13.30 9.47
N ARG A 25 17.29 13.82 10.23
CA ARG A 25 17.50 14.89 11.24
C ARG A 25 16.98 14.45 12.61
N PRO A 26 17.78 13.76 13.43
CA PRO A 26 17.43 13.45 14.81
C PRO A 26 17.12 14.72 15.60
N LEU A 27 16.12 14.65 16.48
CA LEU A 27 15.66 15.75 17.33
C LEU A 27 16.05 15.56 18.79
N SER A 28 16.41 14.34 19.22
CA SER A 28 16.79 14.05 20.59
C SER A 28 18.12 14.72 20.97
N THR A 29 18.21 15.23 22.20
CA THR A 29 19.42 15.90 22.69
C THR A 29 20.48 14.88 23.11
N GLY A 30 21.66 14.96 22.48
CA GLY A 30 22.75 14.00 22.65
C GLY A 30 22.59 12.74 21.80
N PRO A 31 22.29 12.87 20.47
CA PRO A 31 21.14 12.19 19.83
C PRO A 31 21.11 10.71 20.20
N GLU A 32 19.92 10.21 20.51
CA GLU A 32 19.69 8.79 20.79
C GLU A 32 19.99 7.95 19.53
N HIS A 33 20.82 6.92 19.65
CA HIS A 33 21.33 6.15 18.51
C HIS A 33 20.20 5.60 17.61
N ASP A 34 19.14 5.07 18.22
CA ASP A 34 18.06 4.38 17.49
C ASP A 34 17.05 5.33 16.81
N GLU A 35 17.10 6.65 17.11
CA GLU A 35 16.29 7.64 16.41
C GLU A 35 16.64 7.72 14.91
N MET A 36 17.92 7.54 14.57
CA MET A 36 18.35 7.48 13.17
C MET A 36 17.72 6.30 12.44
N LEU A 37 17.72 5.12 13.05
CA LEU A 37 17.05 3.93 12.49
C LEU A 37 15.56 4.19 12.28
N PHE A 38 14.88 4.77 13.27
CA PHE A 38 13.46 5.12 13.19
C PHE A 38 13.16 6.04 12.00
N ILE A 39 13.96 7.09 11.81
CA ILE A 39 13.81 8.03 10.69
C ILE A 39 14.00 7.32 9.35
N ILE A 40 15.10 6.59 9.17
CA ILE A 40 15.44 5.92 7.91
C ILE A 40 14.35 4.91 7.52
N ILE A 41 13.89 4.09 8.45
CA ILE A 41 12.87 3.08 8.17
C ILE A 41 11.56 3.75 7.70
N HIS A 42 11.11 4.82 8.35
CA HIS A 42 9.90 5.51 7.93
C HIS A 42 10.06 6.21 6.58
N GLN A 43 11.20 6.86 6.33
CA GLN A 43 11.50 7.43 5.01
C GLN A 43 11.52 6.36 3.92
N THR A 44 12.08 5.19 4.20
CA THR A 44 12.11 4.07 3.25
C THR A 44 10.70 3.54 2.95
N TYR A 45 9.81 3.45 3.96
CA TYR A 45 8.40 3.12 3.74
C TYR A 45 7.71 4.15 2.85
N GLU A 46 7.91 5.44 3.08
CA GLU A 46 7.31 6.49 2.26
C GLU A 46 7.80 6.42 0.80
N LEU A 47 9.06 6.08 0.55
CA LEU A 47 9.59 5.85 -0.80
C LEU A 47 8.94 4.60 -1.45
N TRP A 48 8.75 3.51 -0.71
CA TRP A 48 8.03 2.33 -1.21
C TRP A 48 6.56 2.61 -1.47
N PHE A 49 5.88 3.39 -0.63
CA PHE A 49 4.49 3.77 -0.87
C PHE A 49 4.36 4.65 -2.12
N LYS A 50 5.31 5.56 -2.36
CA LYS A 50 5.38 6.32 -3.60
C LYS A 50 5.52 5.40 -4.81
N GLN A 51 6.39 4.39 -4.75
CA GLN A 51 6.55 3.42 -5.82
C GLN A 51 5.30 2.55 -5.99
N LEU A 52 4.67 2.09 -4.91
CA LEU A 52 3.42 1.34 -4.98
C LEU A 52 2.29 2.13 -5.64
N ILE A 53 2.14 3.42 -5.35
CA ILE A 53 1.17 4.29 -5.99
C ILE A 53 1.41 4.34 -7.52
N HIS A 54 2.67 4.49 -7.91
CA HIS A 54 3.07 4.48 -9.32
C HIS A 54 2.75 3.14 -10.00
N GLU A 55 3.12 2.02 -9.39
CA GLU A 55 2.88 0.69 -9.94
C GLU A 55 1.38 0.32 -9.98
N PHE A 56 0.61 0.65 -8.94
CA PHE A 56 -0.84 0.40 -8.94
C PHE A 56 -1.54 1.19 -10.05
N THR A 57 -1.16 2.45 -10.25
CA THR A 57 -1.71 3.28 -11.34
C THR A 57 -1.42 2.66 -12.71
N GLU A 58 -0.22 2.16 -12.92
CA GLU A 58 0.16 1.52 -14.17
C GLU A 58 -0.50 0.13 -14.32
N ALA A 59 -0.65 -0.63 -13.24
CA ALA A 59 -1.38 -1.90 -13.25
C ALA A 59 -2.85 -1.70 -13.67
N GLN A 60 -3.51 -0.65 -13.16
CA GLN A 60 -4.87 -0.30 -13.58
C GLN A 60 -4.93 -0.01 -15.08
N ARG A 61 -4.00 0.81 -15.60
CA ARG A 61 -3.93 1.12 -17.04
C ARG A 61 -3.71 -0.13 -17.89
N ALA A 62 -2.81 -1.01 -17.48
CA ALA A 62 -2.52 -2.26 -18.17
C ALA A 62 -3.75 -3.20 -18.19
N MET A 63 -4.41 -3.39 -17.05
CA MET A 63 -5.65 -4.18 -16.96
C MET A 63 -6.76 -3.58 -17.83
N GLU A 64 -7.00 -2.29 -17.74
CA GLU A 64 -8.05 -1.60 -18.52
C GLU A 64 -7.75 -1.61 -20.03
N SER A 65 -6.47 -1.68 -20.44
CA SER A 65 -6.09 -1.91 -21.85
C SER A 65 -6.30 -3.35 -22.30
N GLY A 66 -6.42 -4.32 -21.37
CA GLY A 66 -6.52 -5.75 -21.65
C GLY A 66 -5.17 -6.45 -21.83
N ASP A 67 -4.07 -5.79 -21.47
CA ASP A 67 -2.71 -6.36 -21.57
C ASP A 67 -2.42 -7.25 -20.34
N SER A 68 -2.72 -8.53 -20.47
CA SER A 68 -2.52 -9.51 -19.40
C SER A 68 -1.05 -9.69 -19.03
N HIS A 69 -0.17 -9.76 -20.04
CA HIS A 69 1.25 -10.01 -19.81
C HIS A 69 1.90 -8.87 -19.01
N TYR A 70 1.62 -7.64 -19.42
CA TYR A 70 2.16 -6.48 -18.73
C TYR A 70 1.51 -6.28 -17.35
N SER A 71 0.21 -6.58 -17.22
CA SER A 71 -0.48 -6.60 -15.92
C SER A 71 0.18 -7.56 -14.94
N LEU A 72 0.46 -8.81 -15.38
CA LEU A 72 1.13 -9.80 -14.55
C LEU A 72 2.55 -9.36 -14.12
N ALA A 73 3.30 -8.74 -15.01
CA ALA A 73 4.64 -8.23 -14.69
C ALA A 73 4.60 -7.15 -13.60
N ILE A 74 3.68 -6.18 -13.71
CA ILE A 74 3.54 -5.09 -12.72
C ILE A 74 2.99 -5.60 -11.40
N LEU A 75 1.94 -6.42 -11.40
CA LEU A 75 1.39 -7.02 -10.19
C LEU A 75 2.44 -7.88 -9.46
N GLY A 76 3.28 -8.60 -10.21
CA GLY A 76 4.41 -9.34 -9.66
C GLY A 76 5.44 -8.43 -8.95
N ARG A 77 5.70 -7.24 -9.51
CA ARG A 77 6.57 -6.22 -8.89
C ARG A 77 5.95 -5.66 -7.62
N ILE A 78 4.67 -5.30 -7.64
CA ILE A 78 3.92 -4.83 -6.47
C ILE A 78 4.01 -5.84 -5.32
N ARG A 79 3.74 -7.12 -5.60
CA ARG A 79 3.88 -8.20 -4.62
C ARG A 79 5.30 -8.25 -4.02
N THR A 80 6.32 -8.10 -4.85
CA THR A 80 7.72 -8.12 -4.39
C THR A 80 8.03 -6.93 -3.49
N ILE A 81 7.54 -5.72 -3.83
CA ILE A 81 7.69 -4.53 -2.98
C ILE A 81 7.00 -4.74 -1.62
N LEU A 82 5.80 -5.31 -1.60
CA LEU A 82 5.10 -5.62 -0.34
C LEU A 82 5.91 -6.58 0.54
N LYS A 83 6.56 -7.60 -0.03
CA LYS A 83 7.47 -8.48 0.72
C LYS A 83 8.65 -7.73 1.33
N VAL A 84 9.23 -6.78 0.61
CA VAL A 84 10.28 -5.90 1.16
C VAL A 84 9.72 -5.08 2.33
N CYS A 85 8.52 -4.51 2.20
CA CYS A 85 7.85 -3.78 3.29
C CYS A 85 7.63 -4.67 4.52
N VAL A 86 7.23 -5.93 4.36
CA VAL A 86 7.11 -6.90 5.47
C VAL A 86 8.46 -7.14 6.14
N THR A 87 9.49 -7.43 5.34
CA THR A 87 10.84 -7.73 5.86
C THR A 87 11.47 -6.54 6.59
N GLN A 88 11.16 -5.30 6.21
CA GLN A 88 11.66 -4.11 6.91
C GLN A 88 11.15 -4.01 8.36
N ILE A 89 10.03 -4.64 8.69
CA ILE A 89 9.54 -4.70 10.07
C ILE A 89 10.53 -5.44 10.96
N ASP A 90 11.21 -6.48 10.45
CA ASP A 90 12.23 -7.22 11.21
C ASP A 90 13.35 -6.29 11.70
N ILE A 91 13.76 -5.34 10.86
CA ILE A 91 14.78 -4.35 11.24
C ILE A 91 14.25 -3.43 12.35
N LEU A 92 13.01 -2.92 12.21
CA LEU A 92 12.40 -2.05 13.20
C LEU A 92 12.19 -2.77 14.55
N GLU A 93 11.88 -4.07 14.51
CA GLU A 93 11.72 -4.92 15.70
C GLU A 93 13.01 -5.20 16.46
N THR A 94 14.18 -4.86 15.92
CA THR A 94 15.44 -4.89 16.68
C THR A 94 15.49 -3.82 17.77
N MET A 95 14.70 -2.75 17.62
CA MET A 95 14.61 -1.68 18.62
C MET A 95 13.79 -2.13 19.83
N THR A 96 14.39 -2.07 21.02
CA THR A 96 13.72 -2.40 22.27
C THR A 96 12.76 -1.29 22.73
N PRO A 97 11.78 -1.59 23.60
CA PRO A 97 10.91 -0.57 24.18
C PRO A 97 11.65 0.56 24.91
N LEU A 98 12.78 0.27 25.56
CA LEU A 98 13.57 1.28 26.25
C LEU A 98 14.26 2.23 25.26
N GLN A 99 14.85 1.70 24.21
CA GLN A 99 15.47 2.47 23.14
C GLN A 99 14.44 3.39 22.46
N PHE A 100 13.27 2.88 22.12
CA PHE A 100 12.20 3.71 21.55
C PHE A 100 11.73 4.80 22.53
N ASN A 101 11.57 4.47 23.80
CA ASN A 101 11.13 5.44 24.82
C ASN A 101 12.16 6.55 25.06
N ALA A 102 13.45 6.33 24.80
CA ALA A 102 14.49 7.34 24.97
C ALA A 102 14.27 8.59 24.09
N PHE A 103 13.75 8.42 22.86
CA PHE A 103 13.45 9.53 21.98
C PHE A 103 11.96 9.77 21.70
N ARG A 104 11.06 8.91 22.17
CA ARG A 104 9.62 8.99 21.90
C ARG A 104 9.00 10.36 22.21
N SER A 105 9.43 11.03 23.28
CA SER A 105 8.93 12.35 23.68
C SER A 105 9.21 13.44 22.63
N TYR A 106 10.27 13.29 21.84
CA TYR A 106 10.63 14.23 20.78
C TYR A 106 9.76 14.07 19.53
N LEU A 107 9.06 12.94 19.37
CA LEU A 107 8.17 12.72 18.23
C LEU A 107 6.89 13.56 18.30
N SER A 108 6.56 14.12 19.47
CA SER A 108 5.35 14.93 19.69
C SER A 108 4.09 14.18 19.18
N SER A 109 3.35 14.79 18.25
CA SER A 109 2.17 14.20 17.60
C SER A 109 2.49 13.40 16.32
N SER A 110 3.76 13.28 15.92
CA SER A 110 4.15 12.54 14.71
C SER A 110 3.77 11.07 14.82
N SER A 111 3.06 10.55 13.83
CA SER A 111 2.56 9.17 13.82
C SER A 111 2.46 8.67 12.39
N GLY A 112 2.77 7.39 12.17
CA GLY A 112 2.54 6.71 10.88
C GLY A 112 1.06 6.73 10.43
N PHE A 113 0.12 6.99 11.34
CA PHE A 113 -1.28 7.25 11.02
C PHE A 113 -1.47 8.43 10.06
N GLN A 114 -0.54 9.38 10.08
CA GLN A 114 -0.53 10.58 9.23
C GLN A 114 0.12 10.36 7.86
N SER A 115 0.55 9.15 7.50
CA SER A 115 1.11 8.88 6.18
C SER A 115 0.05 9.09 5.09
N ALA A 116 0.19 10.19 4.35
CA ALA A 116 -0.66 10.52 3.21
C ALA A 116 -0.54 9.47 2.11
N GLN A 117 0.67 9.03 1.80
CA GLN A 117 0.90 8.06 0.73
C GLN A 117 0.30 6.69 1.06
N PHE A 118 0.38 6.24 2.33
CA PHE A 118 -0.30 4.99 2.70
C PHE A 118 -1.83 5.10 2.55
N ARG A 119 -2.43 6.24 2.88
CA ARG A 119 -3.87 6.48 2.61
C ARG A 119 -4.19 6.45 1.12
N MET A 120 -3.31 6.98 0.26
CA MET A 120 -3.46 6.90 -1.19
C MET A 120 -3.36 5.45 -1.71
N VAL A 121 -2.45 4.64 -1.18
CA VAL A 121 -2.36 3.20 -1.49
C VAL A 121 -3.66 2.49 -1.11
N GLU A 122 -4.19 2.72 0.10
CA GLU A 122 -5.47 2.14 0.52
C GLU A 122 -6.64 2.60 -0.37
N ALA A 123 -6.65 3.86 -0.82
CA ALA A 123 -7.65 4.40 -1.73
C ALA A 123 -7.59 3.74 -3.11
N LEU A 124 -6.39 3.53 -3.67
CA LEU A 124 -6.19 2.79 -4.93
C LEU A 124 -6.68 1.35 -4.83
N LEU A 125 -6.44 0.70 -3.71
CA LEU A 125 -6.91 -0.65 -3.44
C LEU A 125 -8.43 -0.76 -3.23
N GLY A 126 -9.13 0.36 -3.08
CA GLY A 126 -10.60 0.36 -3.01
C GLY A 126 -11.19 0.77 -1.65
N ARG A 127 -10.36 1.18 -0.69
CA ARG A 127 -10.89 1.75 0.55
C ARG A 127 -11.61 3.07 0.28
N ARG A 128 -12.84 3.18 0.79
CA ARG A 128 -13.75 4.32 0.55
C ARG A 128 -14.35 4.88 1.86
N ASP A 129 -13.65 4.68 2.97
CA ASP A 129 -14.04 5.26 4.26
C ASP A 129 -13.73 6.76 4.28
N SER A 130 -14.75 7.60 4.43
CA SER A 130 -14.61 9.05 4.49
C SER A 130 -13.73 9.54 5.64
N LYS A 131 -13.58 8.75 6.71
CA LYS A 131 -12.75 9.07 7.87
C LYS A 131 -11.27 8.80 7.64
N MET A 132 -10.90 8.08 6.58
CA MET A 132 -9.51 7.70 6.32
C MET A 132 -8.57 8.88 6.10
N ALA A 133 -9.08 10.01 5.63
CA ALA A 133 -8.31 11.18 5.27
C ALA A 133 -8.62 12.44 6.12
N GLY A 134 -9.64 12.41 6.99
CA GLY A 134 -10.13 13.58 7.69
C GLY A 134 -9.13 14.29 8.60
N HIS A 135 -8.04 13.63 8.97
CA HIS A 135 -6.95 14.16 9.78
C HIS A 135 -5.77 14.72 8.96
N LEU A 136 -5.81 14.57 7.63
CA LEU A 136 -4.76 15.01 6.73
C LEU A 136 -4.97 16.47 6.26
N PRO A 137 -3.93 17.15 5.75
CA PRO A 137 -4.07 18.48 5.16
C PRO A 137 -5.09 18.52 4.02
N PRO A 138 -5.78 19.67 3.81
CA PRO A 138 -6.87 19.80 2.82
C PRO A 138 -6.45 19.45 1.39
N ASP A 139 -5.25 19.79 0.98
CA ASP A 139 -4.68 19.47 -0.35
C ASP A 139 -4.50 17.96 -0.55
N ILE A 140 -4.12 17.25 0.49
CA ILE A 140 -4.01 15.78 0.50
C ILE A 140 -5.39 15.14 0.50
N GLN A 141 -6.34 15.69 1.26
CA GLN A 141 -7.73 15.21 1.25
C GLN A 141 -8.33 15.29 -0.16
N GLU A 142 -8.08 16.39 -0.90
CA GLU A 142 -8.56 16.52 -2.27
C GLU A 142 -7.87 15.53 -3.23
N GLN A 143 -6.57 15.27 -3.07
CA GLN A 143 -5.88 14.23 -3.84
C GLN A 143 -6.51 12.84 -3.61
N ILE A 144 -6.78 12.48 -2.37
CA ILE A 144 -7.43 11.21 -2.01
C ILE A 144 -8.85 11.15 -2.60
N LYS A 145 -9.61 12.24 -2.55
CA LYS A 145 -10.94 12.34 -3.15
C LYS A 145 -10.90 12.11 -4.67
N VAL A 146 -9.91 12.66 -5.37
CA VAL A 146 -9.70 12.37 -6.80
C VAL A 146 -9.44 10.88 -7.04
N ILE A 147 -8.62 10.24 -6.21
CA ILE A 147 -8.35 8.79 -6.33
C ILE A 147 -9.63 8.00 -6.06
N THR A 148 -10.37 8.32 -5.01
CA THR A 148 -11.58 7.58 -4.62
C THR A 148 -12.76 7.77 -5.58
N SER A 149 -12.76 8.81 -6.41
CA SER A 149 -13.78 9.02 -7.45
C SER A 149 -13.56 8.21 -8.73
N ARG A 150 -12.41 7.52 -8.84
CA ARG A 150 -12.02 6.71 -10.00
C ARG A 150 -12.09 5.21 -9.69
N ASN A 151 -11.85 4.41 -10.71
CA ASN A 151 -11.70 2.96 -10.54
C ASN A 151 -10.67 2.66 -9.44
N SER A 152 -11.00 1.72 -8.56
CA SER A 152 -10.02 1.04 -7.74
C SER A 152 -9.27 -0.02 -8.55
N VAL A 153 -8.23 -0.60 -7.98
CA VAL A 153 -7.54 -1.76 -8.58
C VAL A 153 -8.53 -2.90 -8.84
N TRP A 154 -9.50 -3.12 -7.95
CA TRP A 154 -10.54 -4.12 -8.16
C TRP A 154 -11.49 -3.75 -9.31
N ASP A 155 -11.91 -2.49 -9.42
CA ASP A 155 -12.74 -2.04 -10.54
C ASP A 155 -12.03 -2.24 -11.89
N SER A 156 -10.74 -1.96 -11.95
CA SER A 156 -9.93 -2.19 -13.16
C SER A 156 -9.76 -3.68 -13.46
N ALA A 157 -9.66 -4.52 -12.44
CA ALA A 157 -9.59 -5.98 -12.61
C ALA A 157 -10.90 -6.56 -13.15
N VAL A 158 -12.07 -6.16 -12.63
CA VAL A 158 -13.35 -6.64 -13.16
C VAL A 158 -13.62 -6.09 -14.57
N ALA A 159 -13.17 -4.86 -14.88
CA ALA A 159 -13.23 -4.32 -16.24
C ALA A 159 -12.32 -5.12 -17.20
N TYR A 160 -11.13 -5.52 -16.76
CA TYR A 160 -10.24 -6.42 -17.49
C TYR A 160 -10.92 -7.76 -17.81
N ILE A 161 -11.49 -8.41 -16.80
CA ILE A 161 -12.21 -9.70 -16.96
C ILE A 161 -13.34 -9.57 -17.97
N ASN A 162 -14.12 -8.48 -17.90
CA ASN A 162 -15.19 -8.22 -18.85
C ASN A 162 -14.64 -8.03 -20.28
N LYS A 163 -13.53 -7.32 -20.43
CA LYS A 163 -12.85 -7.11 -21.72
C LYS A 163 -12.30 -8.39 -22.33
N ARG A 164 -11.92 -9.36 -21.48
CA ARG A 164 -11.51 -10.71 -21.89
C ARG A 164 -12.66 -11.60 -22.36
N GLY A 165 -13.89 -11.10 -22.33
CA GLY A 165 -15.07 -11.80 -22.81
C GLY A 165 -15.90 -12.52 -21.74
N HIS A 166 -15.57 -12.34 -20.47
CA HIS A 166 -16.34 -12.85 -19.36
C HIS A 166 -17.34 -11.79 -18.88
N ALA A 167 -18.64 -12.07 -19.01
CA ALA A 167 -19.70 -11.07 -18.81
C ALA A 167 -19.85 -10.67 -17.34
N ILE A 168 -19.22 -9.59 -16.93
CA ILE A 168 -19.43 -8.97 -15.61
C ILE A 168 -20.76 -8.21 -15.60
N PRO A 169 -21.56 -8.30 -14.51
CA PRO A 169 -22.81 -7.55 -14.38
C PRO A 169 -22.63 -6.05 -14.60
N THR A 170 -23.52 -5.46 -15.40
CA THR A 170 -23.43 -4.03 -15.80
C THR A 170 -23.49 -3.10 -14.58
N GLU A 171 -24.27 -3.44 -13.56
CA GLU A 171 -24.37 -2.69 -12.31
C GLU A 171 -23.04 -2.68 -11.53
N VAL A 172 -22.21 -3.72 -11.64
CA VAL A 172 -20.87 -3.76 -11.04
C VAL A 172 -19.90 -2.88 -11.82
N LEU A 173 -19.93 -2.97 -13.15
CA LEU A 173 -19.08 -2.13 -14.01
C LEU A 173 -19.39 -0.64 -13.85
N ASN A 174 -20.66 -0.28 -13.69
CA ASN A 174 -21.13 1.11 -13.64
C ASN A 174 -21.44 1.60 -12.21
N ARG A 175 -21.02 0.88 -11.16
CA ARG A 175 -21.25 1.29 -9.78
C ARG A 175 -20.65 2.65 -9.48
N ASP A 176 -21.15 3.36 -8.49
CA ASP A 176 -20.51 4.54 -7.93
C ASP A 176 -19.13 4.19 -7.33
N LYS A 177 -18.06 4.70 -7.96
CA LYS A 177 -16.68 4.40 -7.56
C LYS A 177 -16.27 5.08 -6.24
N SER A 178 -17.03 6.07 -5.80
CA SER A 178 -16.78 6.73 -4.50
C SER A 178 -17.24 5.91 -3.30
N THR A 179 -18.00 4.83 -3.52
CA THR A 179 -18.45 3.91 -2.48
C THR A 179 -17.58 2.66 -2.40
N ALA A 180 -17.50 2.04 -1.21
CA ALA A 180 -16.80 0.77 -1.04
C ALA A 180 -17.45 -0.34 -1.88
N TYR A 181 -16.60 -1.21 -2.43
CA TYR A 181 -17.09 -2.42 -3.10
C TYR A 181 -17.60 -3.42 -2.06
N SER A 182 -18.69 -4.09 -2.40
CA SER A 182 -19.23 -5.23 -1.63
C SER A 182 -19.18 -6.48 -2.50
N ALA A 183 -18.88 -7.61 -1.89
CA ALA A 183 -18.87 -8.91 -2.57
C ALA A 183 -20.17 -9.16 -3.33
N ASN A 184 -20.07 -9.75 -4.53
CA ASN A 184 -21.17 -9.94 -5.46
C ASN A 184 -21.21 -11.37 -6.01
N ALA A 185 -22.27 -12.11 -5.72
CA ALA A 185 -22.40 -13.51 -6.11
C ALA A 185 -22.32 -13.74 -7.62
N ALA A 186 -22.87 -12.84 -8.45
CA ALA A 186 -22.77 -12.97 -9.89
C ALA A 186 -21.35 -12.76 -10.42
N VAL A 187 -20.55 -11.88 -9.76
CA VAL A 187 -19.11 -11.75 -10.05
C VAL A 187 -18.38 -13.03 -9.65
N GLN A 188 -18.72 -13.63 -8.53
CA GLN A 188 -18.11 -14.89 -8.06
C GLN A 188 -18.35 -16.04 -9.05
N GLU A 189 -19.54 -16.15 -9.61
CA GLU A 189 -19.83 -17.15 -10.66
C GLU A 189 -18.94 -16.94 -11.90
N VAL A 190 -18.77 -15.69 -12.34
CA VAL A 190 -17.88 -15.35 -13.46
C VAL A 190 -16.44 -15.69 -13.12
N LEU A 191 -15.96 -15.37 -11.92
CA LEU A 191 -14.60 -15.69 -11.48
C LEU A 191 -14.32 -17.19 -11.45
N LEU A 192 -15.30 -18.02 -11.04
CA LEU A 192 -15.17 -19.48 -11.10
C LEU A 192 -15.05 -19.96 -12.56
N GLU A 193 -15.78 -19.36 -13.49
CA GLU A 193 -15.64 -19.66 -14.90
C GLU A 193 -14.27 -19.24 -15.44
N VAL A 194 -13.79 -18.05 -15.10
CA VAL A 194 -12.45 -17.55 -15.43
C VAL A 194 -11.38 -18.56 -15.02
N HIS A 195 -11.40 -19.02 -13.76
CA HIS A 195 -10.39 -19.96 -13.26
C HIS A 195 -10.43 -21.33 -13.99
N ARG A 196 -11.59 -21.74 -14.50
CA ARG A 196 -11.74 -23.01 -15.24
C ARG A 196 -11.38 -22.90 -16.70
N LYS A 197 -11.55 -21.73 -17.34
CA LYS A 197 -11.53 -21.61 -18.81
C LYS A 197 -10.51 -20.61 -19.35
N ASP A 198 -10.04 -19.65 -18.54
CA ASP A 198 -9.06 -18.61 -18.94
C ASP A 198 -7.88 -18.56 -17.98
N PRO A 199 -6.88 -19.44 -18.17
CA PRO A 199 -5.71 -19.50 -17.28
C PRO A 199 -4.95 -18.17 -17.16
N GLU A 200 -4.96 -17.34 -18.20
CA GLU A 200 -4.28 -16.05 -18.21
C GLU A 200 -4.97 -15.06 -17.27
N SER A 201 -6.28 -14.91 -17.38
CA SER A 201 -7.07 -14.08 -16.46
C SER A 201 -7.09 -14.64 -15.04
N ALA A 202 -7.10 -15.97 -14.88
CA ALA A 202 -6.96 -16.61 -13.59
C ALA A 202 -5.65 -16.23 -12.90
N MET A 203 -4.53 -16.19 -13.64
CA MET A 203 -3.24 -15.75 -13.08
C MET A 203 -3.23 -14.28 -12.65
N VAL A 204 -3.96 -13.40 -13.32
CA VAL A 204 -4.14 -12.01 -12.86
C VAL A 204 -4.89 -11.99 -11.54
N CYS A 205 -5.97 -12.77 -11.41
CA CYS A 205 -6.72 -12.92 -10.15
C CYS A 205 -5.83 -13.46 -9.02
N GLU A 206 -5.01 -14.48 -9.28
CA GLU A 206 -4.06 -15.02 -8.28
C GLU A 206 -3.02 -13.99 -7.83
N ARG A 207 -2.52 -13.13 -8.75
CA ARG A 207 -1.64 -12.03 -8.36
C ARG A 207 -2.31 -11.00 -7.46
N LEU A 208 -3.60 -10.74 -7.66
CA LEU A 208 -4.36 -9.87 -6.76
C LEU A 208 -4.53 -10.50 -5.37
N VAL A 209 -4.74 -11.81 -5.29
CA VAL A 209 -4.76 -12.54 -4.01
C VAL A 209 -3.40 -12.46 -3.31
N ASP A 210 -2.29 -12.69 -4.03
CA ASP A 210 -0.92 -12.53 -3.49
C ASP A 210 -0.70 -11.12 -2.91
N ILE A 211 -1.26 -10.09 -3.55
CA ILE A 211 -1.13 -8.69 -3.09
C ILE A 211 -1.96 -8.45 -1.83
N ASP A 212 -3.20 -8.95 -1.80
CA ASP A 212 -4.07 -8.82 -0.63
C ASP A 212 -3.47 -9.55 0.58
N GLU A 213 -3.00 -10.78 0.39
CA GLU A 213 -2.30 -11.55 1.42
C GLU A 213 -1.08 -10.77 1.94
N GLY A 214 -0.22 -10.27 1.04
CA GLY A 214 0.96 -9.51 1.42
C GLY A 214 0.63 -8.21 2.19
N LEU A 215 -0.49 -7.53 1.87
CA LEU A 215 -0.96 -6.38 2.62
C LEU A 215 -1.45 -6.77 4.02
N GLN A 216 -2.16 -7.88 4.14
CA GLN A 216 -2.65 -8.37 5.43
C GLN A 216 -1.50 -8.88 6.31
N GLU A 217 -0.51 -9.55 5.72
CA GLU A 217 0.73 -9.93 6.41
C GLU A 217 1.45 -8.68 6.96
N TRP A 218 1.63 -7.66 6.14
CA TRP A 218 2.23 -6.40 6.58
C TRP A 218 1.44 -5.76 7.74
N ARG A 219 0.10 -5.71 7.64
CA ARG A 219 -0.76 -5.18 8.72
C ARG A 219 -0.59 -5.96 10.00
N TYR A 220 -0.62 -7.29 9.92
CA TYR A 220 -0.44 -8.15 11.09
C TYR A 220 0.93 -7.94 11.76
N ARG A 221 1.99 -7.95 10.97
CA ARG A 221 3.35 -7.71 11.47
C ARG A 221 3.49 -6.32 12.10
N HIS A 222 2.90 -5.32 11.47
CA HIS A 222 2.89 -3.96 12.00
C HIS A 222 2.14 -3.86 13.34
N VAL A 223 0.97 -4.49 13.48
CA VAL A 223 0.25 -4.58 14.76
C VAL A 223 1.14 -5.18 15.84
N LYS A 224 1.80 -6.30 15.55
CA LYS A 224 2.67 -7.00 16.52
C LYS A 224 3.91 -6.20 16.86
N MET A 225 4.50 -5.52 15.91
CA MET A 225 5.63 -4.61 16.15
C MET A 225 5.22 -3.45 17.07
N VAL A 226 4.07 -2.82 16.84
CA VAL A 226 3.56 -1.75 17.72
C VAL A 226 3.27 -2.29 19.12
N GLU A 227 2.60 -3.45 19.24
CA GLU A 227 2.28 -4.09 20.52
C GLU A 227 3.54 -4.38 21.34
N ARG A 228 4.57 -4.96 20.73
CA ARG A 228 5.83 -5.26 21.43
C ARG A 228 6.63 -4.02 21.82
N THR A 229 6.47 -2.89 21.09
CA THR A 229 7.25 -1.66 21.32
C THR A 229 6.61 -0.74 22.35
N ILE A 230 5.29 -0.52 22.27
CA ILE A 230 4.57 0.42 23.15
C ILE A 230 3.46 -0.23 23.99
N GLY A 231 3.17 -1.51 23.79
CA GLY A 231 2.07 -2.21 24.45
C GLY A 231 0.72 -1.57 24.10
N HIS A 232 -0.14 -1.44 25.08
CA HIS A 232 -1.47 -0.83 24.93
C HIS A 232 -1.49 0.69 25.13
N LYS A 233 -0.32 1.35 25.10
CA LYS A 233 -0.27 2.82 25.17
C LYS A 233 -0.88 3.44 23.93
N MET A 234 -1.45 4.64 24.08
CA MET A 234 -1.93 5.40 22.92
C MET A 234 -0.78 5.72 21.96
N GLY A 235 -1.06 5.69 20.66
CA GLY A 235 -0.13 6.15 19.63
C GLY A 235 0.15 7.65 19.77
N THR A 236 1.31 8.10 19.31
CA THR A 236 1.71 9.52 19.34
C THR A 236 0.72 10.43 18.59
N GLY A 237 0.03 9.93 17.57
CA GLY A 237 -1.01 10.65 16.82
C GLY A 237 -2.42 10.58 17.42
N GLY A 238 -2.57 10.17 18.70
CA GLY A 238 -3.86 10.15 19.39
C GLY A 238 -4.80 9.00 19.02
N SER A 239 -4.35 8.04 18.19
CA SER A 239 -5.11 6.83 17.90
C SER A 239 -5.10 5.87 19.10
N SER A 240 -6.10 4.95 19.17
CA SER A 240 -6.12 3.88 20.17
C SER A 240 -4.99 2.85 20.00
N GLY A 241 -3.97 3.15 19.19
CA GLY A 241 -2.80 2.31 18.95
C GLY A 241 -3.18 0.92 18.41
N VAL A 242 -2.78 -0.13 19.14
CA VAL A 242 -3.00 -1.53 18.76
C VAL A 242 -4.49 -1.84 18.48
N GLY A 243 -5.42 -1.27 19.26
CA GLY A 243 -6.86 -1.51 19.09
C GLY A 243 -7.39 -1.07 17.72
N TYR A 244 -7.01 0.11 17.25
CA TYR A 244 -7.36 0.58 15.90
C TYR A 244 -6.73 -0.29 14.83
N LEU A 245 -5.43 -0.57 14.94
CA LEU A 245 -4.71 -1.36 13.95
C LEU A 245 -5.28 -2.78 13.84
N SER A 246 -5.62 -3.42 14.97
CA SER A 246 -6.21 -4.76 14.99
C SER A 246 -7.58 -4.81 14.27
N SER A 247 -8.37 -3.74 14.31
CA SER A 247 -9.65 -3.68 13.60
C SER A 247 -9.52 -3.70 12.07
N THR A 248 -8.33 -3.44 11.54
CA THR A 248 -8.05 -3.49 10.10
C THR A 248 -7.59 -4.85 9.60
N LEU A 249 -7.33 -5.80 10.52
CA LEU A 249 -6.94 -7.17 10.17
C LEU A 249 -8.14 -7.95 9.61
N PHE A 250 -7.85 -8.95 8.80
CA PHE A 250 -8.83 -9.89 8.21
C PHE A 250 -9.93 -9.24 7.35
N ASN A 251 -9.75 -7.99 6.94
CA ASN A 251 -10.63 -7.33 5.98
C ASN A 251 -10.01 -7.46 4.58
N PRO A 252 -10.51 -8.39 3.73
CA PRO A 252 -9.94 -8.58 2.40
C PRO A 252 -10.18 -7.36 1.52
N THR A 253 -9.19 -7.05 0.69
CA THR A 253 -9.26 -5.97 -0.31
C THR A 253 -10.09 -6.41 -1.52
N PHE A 254 -10.00 -7.70 -1.89
CA PHE A 254 -10.68 -8.30 -3.03
C PHE A 254 -11.59 -9.45 -2.58
N PRO A 255 -12.74 -9.15 -1.93
CA PRO A 255 -13.53 -10.15 -1.20
C PRO A 255 -14.01 -11.30 -2.09
N ASP A 256 -14.43 -11.05 -3.33
CA ASP A 256 -14.93 -12.11 -4.22
C ASP A 256 -13.88 -13.16 -4.53
N LEU A 257 -12.60 -12.78 -4.63
CA LEU A 257 -11.52 -13.74 -4.87
C LEU A 257 -11.32 -14.69 -3.68
N TRP A 258 -11.61 -14.24 -2.47
CA TRP A 258 -11.54 -15.07 -1.27
C TRP A 258 -12.79 -15.95 -1.12
N GLU A 259 -13.97 -15.41 -1.40
CA GLU A 259 -15.25 -16.15 -1.29
C GLU A 259 -15.28 -17.37 -2.22
N ILE A 260 -14.79 -17.25 -3.45
CA ILE A 260 -14.81 -18.37 -4.40
C ILE A 260 -13.92 -19.55 -4.01
N ARG A 261 -12.96 -19.38 -3.05
CA ARG A 261 -12.02 -20.45 -2.69
C ARG A 261 -12.69 -21.73 -2.23
N SER A 262 -13.84 -21.64 -1.60
CA SER A 262 -14.62 -22.81 -1.14
C SER A 262 -15.43 -23.48 -2.25
N SER A 263 -15.43 -22.93 -3.47
CA SER A 263 -16.26 -23.39 -4.61
C SER A 263 -15.45 -24.04 -5.73
N PHE A 264 -14.15 -24.24 -5.55
CA PHE A 264 -13.28 -24.95 -6.49
C PHE A 264 -13.43 -26.46 -6.41
#